data_6a4c003e4ec50f9d29130e7b687022d4
#
_entry.id   6a4c003e4ec50f9d29130e7b687022d4
#
_cell.length_a   1.000
_cell.length_b   1.000
_cell.length_c   1.000
_cell.angle_alpha   90.00
_cell.angle_beta   90.00
_cell.angle_gamma   90.00
#
_symmetry.space_group_name_H-M   'P 1'
#
loop_
_entity.id
_entity.type
_entity.pdbx_description
1 polymer ?
#
loop_
_entity_poly.entity_id
_entity_poly.type
_entity_poly.pdbx_seq_one_letter_code
_entity_poly.pdbx_strand_id
1 'polypeptide(L)'
;IVMISFVLASCGGTSSTDKDTLNVEIPLKTKSIAPYETDIPVKTGALESLFKMSKNGKVKPLLVKNYHQVSDNQLELTLKDNIKFQNGHHLTGEAVKRSLEEGMKKSDLLKGSLPIKSINAHGQKVTITTKEPYPELMSELASPFAAIYDTKAKNKVTDQPVGTGPYKIDQYKRSQKIVLKQFKDYWQGTPKLKRINVTYHEDGNTRVDHLLSGKSDLTTDVPIERVDDVKKSNKANIQSTSGFRTHLMLYNHDSKKVNKKVREALDMIINRKDIAKNVSKNYAEPASGPFNHRLKSLEKEEIQSQDIKRAKELLAQEGYSKSHPLKLNMVTYDGRPELPKIGQVIQSEAKKANVDIQLRNVDDIEGYLKNKQSWDVSMYSYLSVPRGDTGYFFNTAYLPDGALNKGNYSNTKVTQLIKELNTTFGDKQRGQVTNEILNESKKDIPNSYITYNSQIDG
;
A
#
# COMPACT_ATOMS: atom_id res chain seq x y z
N ILE A 1 17.77 27.51 68.90
CA ILE A 1 18.19 26.69 67.72
C ILE A 1 16.90 26.17 67.06
N VAL A 2 16.50 26.84 65.95
CA VAL A 2 15.30 26.45 65.21
C VAL A 2 15.76 25.56 64.03
N MET A 3 15.36 24.31 64.02
CA MET A 3 15.53 23.41 62.88
C MET A 3 14.43 23.67 61.88
N ILE A 4 14.79 24.19 60.72
CA ILE A 4 13.91 24.31 59.59
C ILE A 4 14.03 23.01 58.77
N SER A 5 12.97 22.19 58.82
CA SER A 5 12.85 20.98 57.99
C SER A 5 12.42 21.39 56.58
N PHE A 6 13.31 21.24 55.59
CA PHE A 6 12.97 21.35 54.19
C PHE A 6 12.19 20.09 53.77
N VAL A 7 10.91 20.28 53.55
CA VAL A 7 10.10 19.28 52.82
C VAL A 7 10.38 19.48 51.33
N LEU A 8 11.17 18.58 50.77
CA LEU A 8 11.29 18.45 49.32
C LEU A 8 9.98 17.87 48.78
N ALA A 9 9.10 18.73 48.32
CA ALA A 9 7.97 18.32 47.48
C ALA A 9 8.54 17.86 46.14
N SER A 10 8.68 16.56 45.99
CA SER A 10 8.89 15.89 44.70
C SER A 10 7.66 16.12 43.87
N CYS A 11 7.69 17.08 42.97
CA CYS A 11 6.75 17.16 41.84
C CYS A 11 7.02 15.99 40.89
N GLY A 12 6.54 14.81 41.24
CA GLY A 12 6.29 13.73 40.34
C GLY A 12 5.14 14.16 39.42
N GLY A 13 5.47 14.72 38.27
CA GLY A 13 4.50 14.94 37.21
C GLY A 13 4.00 13.59 36.71
N THR A 14 2.95 13.06 37.31
CA THR A 14 2.10 12.06 36.68
C THR A 14 1.46 12.77 35.52
N SER A 15 1.95 12.50 34.30
CA SER A 15 1.19 12.78 33.09
C SER A 15 -0.08 11.94 33.20
N SER A 16 -1.17 12.55 33.64
CA SER A 16 -2.51 11.98 33.49
C SER A 16 -2.73 11.94 31.98
N THR A 17 -2.55 10.78 31.37
CA THR A 17 -3.00 10.53 30.00
C THR A 17 -4.49 10.84 30.01
N ASP A 18 -4.86 11.91 29.33
CA ASP A 18 -6.26 12.29 29.12
C ASP A 18 -6.92 11.11 28.42
N LYS A 19 -7.73 10.33 29.14
CA LYS A 19 -8.36 9.08 28.66
C LYS A 19 -9.20 9.26 27.40
N ASP A 20 -9.52 10.50 27.06
CA ASP A 20 -10.32 10.87 25.90
C ASP A 20 -9.47 11.30 24.68
N THR A 21 -8.14 11.30 24.80
CA THR A 21 -7.18 11.71 23.77
C THR A 21 -6.32 10.53 23.34
N LEU A 22 -6.13 10.36 22.04
CA LEU A 22 -5.21 9.41 21.41
C LEU A 22 -4.04 10.16 20.76
N ASN A 23 -2.81 9.80 21.14
CA ASN A 23 -1.58 10.34 20.56
C ASN A 23 -1.00 9.32 19.58
N VAL A 24 -0.95 9.67 18.30
CA VAL A 24 -0.50 8.80 17.21
C VAL A 24 0.77 9.37 16.60
N GLU A 25 1.75 8.52 16.34
CA GLU A 25 2.95 8.89 15.58
C GLU A 25 3.03 8.13 14.26
N ILE A 26 3.31 8.87 13.18
CA ILE A 26 3.42 8.33 11.83
C ILE A 26 4.71 8.79 11.15
N PRO A 27 5.29 7.99 10.21
CA PRO A 27 6.57 8.33 9.55
C PRO A 27 6.45 9.41 8.48
N LEU A 28 5.25 9.60 7.91
CA LEU A 28 5.08 10.40 6.70
C LEU A 28 4.77 11.86 7.01
N LYS A 29 5.63 12.76 6.54
CA LYS A 29 5.38 14.20 6.52
C LYS A 29 4.56 14.58 5.29
N THR A 30 3.67 15.56 5.44
CA THR A 30 2.95 16.13 4.31
C THR A 30 2.94 17.66 4.38
N LYS A 31 3.00 18.27 3.20
CA LYS A 31 2.90 19.74 3.04
C LYS A 31 1.47 20.22 2.90
N SER A 32 0.54 19.30 2.67
CA SER A 32 -0.88 19.54 2.48
C SER A 32 -1.66 18.33 2.98
N ILE A 33 -2.89 18.55 3.43
CA ILE A 33 -3.85 17.50 3.78
C ILE A 33 -5.09 17.54 2.87
N ALA A 34 -4.96 18.06 1.65
CA ALA A 34 -5.99 17.92 0.64
C ALA A 34 -6.14 16.43 0.26
N PRO A 35 -7.38 15.88 0.17
CA PRO A 35 -7.59 14.46 -0.09
C PRO A 35 -7.01 13.98 -1.43
N TYR A 36 -7.00 14.83 -2.44
CA TYR A 36 -6.44 14.51 -3.76
C TYR A 36 -4.89 14.53 -3.80
N GLU A 37 -4.21 14.88 -2.70
CA GLU A 37 -2.75 14.90 -2.56
C GLU A 37 -2.23 13.85 -1.57
N THR A 38 -3.06 13.45 -0.58
CA THR A 38 -2.65 12.54 0.48
C THR A 38 -3.81 11.72 1.05
N ASP A 39 -3.54 10.53 1.53
CA ASP A 39 -4.51 9.63 2.17
C ASP A 39 -4.70 9.91 3.68
N ILE A 40 -3.92 10.82 4.25
CA ILE A 40 -3.93 11.12 5.69
C ILE A 40 -5.31 11.52 6.23
N PRO A 41 -6.11 12.39 5.57
CA PRO A 41 -7.43 12.77 6.09
C PRO A 41 -8.39 11.59 6.21
N VAL A 42 -8.28 10.59 5.33
CA VAL A 42 -9.09 9.36 5.42
C VAL A 42 -8.55 8.45 6.52
N LYS A 43 -7.23 8.26 6.60
CA LYS A 43 -6.58 7.43 7.63
C LYS A 43 -6.82 7.96 9.05
N THR A 44 -6.92 9.27 9.20
CA THR A 44 -7.20 9.91 10.50
C THR A 44 -8.70 10.03 10.81
N GLY A 45 -9.56 9.59 9.92
CA GLY A 45 -11.01 9.61 10.11
C GLY A 45 -11.66 10.98 9.91
N ALA A 46 -11.00 11.92 9.21
CA ALA A 46 -11.59 13.21 8.90
C ALA A 46 -12.50 13.15 7.65
N LEU A 47 -12.10 12.38 6.65
CA LEU A 47 -12.84 12.23 5.40
C LEU A 47 -13.21 10.77 5.13
N GLU A 48 -14.22 10.58 4.29
CA GLU A 48 -14.68 9.27 3.84
C GLU A 48 -14.84 9.27 2.31
N SER A 49 -14.60 8.10 1.70
CA SER A 49 -14.84 7.87 0.27
C SER A 49 -16.24 7.28 0.05
N LEU A 50 -16.74 7.26 -1.18
CA LEU A 50 -18.06 6.67 -1.52
C LEU A 50 -18.12 5.18 -1.18
N PHE A 51 -17.03 4.48 -1.40
CA PHE A 51 -16.84 3.08 -1.06
C PHE A 51 -15.64 2.92 -0.12
N LYS A 52 -15.50 1.73 0.47
CA LYS A 52 -14.33 1.35 1.28
C LYS A 52 -13.87 -0.05 0.93
N MET A 53 -12.60 -0.32 1.12
CA MET A 53 -12.04 -1.66 1.00
C MET A 53 -12.18 -2.43 2.32
N SER A 54 -12.65 -3.66 2.25
CA SER A 54 -12.68 -4.57 3.40
C SER A 54 -11.32 -5.22 3.62
N LYS A 55 -11.12 -5.85 4.78
CA LYS A 55 -9.89 -6.62 5.12
C LYS A 55 -9.56 -7.72 4.11
N ASN A 56 -10.55 -8.17 3.34
CA ASN A 56 -10.39 -9.23 2.32
C ASN A 56 -10.25 -8.66 0.89
N GLY A 57 -9.92 -7.38 0.75
CA GLY A 57 -9.76 -6.73 -0.56
C GLY A 57 -11.05 -6.44 -1.32
N LYS A 58 -12.24 -6.71 -0.73
CA LYS A 58 -13.52 -6.43 -1.40
C LYS A 58 -13.95 -4.99 -1.18
N VAL A 59 -14.38 -4.36 -2.25
CA VAL A 59 -15.01 -3.03 -2.21
C VAL A 59 -16.43 -3.14 -1.65
N LYS A 60 -16.77 -2.25 -0.72
CA LYS A 60 -18.08 -2.17 -0.08
C LYS A 60 -18.60 -0.74 -0.05
N PRO A 61 -19.92 -0.51 -0.17
CA PRO A 61 -20.50 0.80 0.01
C PRO A 61 -20.16 1.40 1.39
N LEU A 62 -19.83 2.69 1.44
CA LEU A 62 -19.63 3.46 2.67
C LEU A 62 -20.66 4.61 2.74
N LEU A 63 -20.50 5.64 1.94
CA LEU A 63 -21.48 6.75 1.83
C LEU A 63 -22.65 6.40 0.88
N VAL A 64 -22.47 5.38 0.05
CA VAL A 64 -23.47 4.85 -0.88
C VAL A 64 -24.44 3.91 -0.15
N LYS A 65 -25.73 4.04 -0.40
CA LYS A 65 -26.82 3.14 0.05
C LYS A 65 -27.00 1.99 -0.92
N ASN A 66 -27.18 2.32 -2.21
CA ASN A 66 -27.35 1.38 -3.30
C ASN A 66 -26.56 1.83 -4.52
N TYR A 67 -26.19 0.89 -5.37
CA TYR A 67 -25.56 1.18 -6.66
C TYR A 67 -26.04 0.17 -7.70
N HIS A 68 -26.03 0.60 -8.96
CA HIS A 68 -26.41 -0.22 -10.10
C HIS A 68 -25.54 0.11 -11.32
N GLN A 69 -24.93 -0.92 -11.91
CA GLN A 69 -24.24 -0.80 -13.21
C GLN A 69 -25.31 -0.75 -14.31
N VAL A 70 -25.52 0.43 -14.88
CA VAL A 70 -26.56 0.64 -15.92
C VAL A 70 -26.11 0.13 -17.27
N SER A 71 -24.83 0.35 -17.58
CA SER A 71 -24.14 -0.16 -18.77
C SER A 71 -22.64 -0.26 -18.47
N ASP A 72 -21.85 -0.78 -19.39
CA ASP A 72 -20.39 -0.97 -19.18
C ASP A 72 -19.64 0.32 -18.84
N ASN A 73 -20.18 1.47 -19.20
CA ASN A 73 -19.59 2.78 -18.91
C ASN A 73 -20.47 3.69 -18.03
N GLN A 74 -21.51 3.18 -17.40
CA GLN A 74 -22.41 4.00 -16.58
C GLN A 74 -22.77 3.33 -15.27
N LEU A 75 -22.42 3.98 -14.14
CA LEU A 75 -22.72 3.57 -12.78
C LEU A 75 -23.69 4.58 -12.13
N GLU A 76 -24.84 4.09 -11.66
CA GLU A 76 -25.78 4.85 -10.84
C GLU A 76 -25.57 4.55 -9.36
N LEU A 77 -25.51 5.59 -8.55
CA LEU A 77 -25.36 5.53 -7.10
C LEU A 77 -26.53 6.24 -6.43
N THR A 78 -27.02 5.69 -5.32
CA THR A 78 -27.88 6.39 -4.39
C THR A 78 -27.14 6.56 -3.07
N LEU A 79 -26.97 7.78 -2.61
CA LEU A 79 -26.30 8.09 -1.35
C LEU A 79 -27.18 7.72 -0.17
N LYS A 80 -26.57 7.47 0.99
CA LYS A 80 -27.30 7.31 2.26
C LYS A 80 -27.95 8.63 2.66
N ASP A 81 -29.11 8.52 3.30
CA ASP A 81 -29.85 9.67 3.80
C ASP A 81 -29.20 10.25 5.07
N ASN A 82 -29.43 11.52 5.33
CA ASN A 82 -29.08 12.21 6.58
C ASN A 82 -27.57 12.28 6.93
N ILE A 83 -26.68 12.05 5.99
CA ILE A 83 -25.24 12.30 6.21
C ILE A 83 -24.98 13.80 6.15
N LYS A 84 -24.22 14.30 7.13
CA LYS A 84 -23.76 15.70 7.18
C LYS A 84 -22.26 15.78 7.11
N PHE A 85 -21.77 16.81 6.47
CA PHE A 85 -20.40 17.28 6.63
C PHE A 85 -20.20 17.86 8.03
N GLN A 86 -18.96 17.94 8.48
CA GLN A 86 -18.58 18.44 9.82
C GLN A 86 -18.93 19.89 10.07
N ASN A 87 -19.28 20.66 9.04
CA ASN A 87 -19.80 22.04 9.12
C ASN A 87 -21.34 22.13 9.11
N GLY A 88 -22.04 20.99 9.11
CA GLY A 88 -23.50 20.89 9.13
C GLY A 88 -24.18 20.86 7.77
N HIS A 89 -23.48 21.08 6.67
CA HIS A 89 -24.06 20.92 5.33
C HIS A 89 -24.42 19.46 5.08
N HIS A 90 -25.50 19.20 4.35
CA HIS A 90 -25.90 17.85 3.97
C HIS A 90 -25.04 17.31 2.82
N LEU A 91 -24.71 16.01 2.89
CA LEU A 91 -24.17 15.27 1.78
C LEU A 91 -25.26 15.05 0.74
N THR A 92 -25.06 15.55 -0.47
CA THR A 92 -25.94 15.42 -1.61
C THR A 92 -25.17 14.95 -2.85
N GLY A 93 -25.91 14.47 -3.86
CA GLY A 93 -25.27 14.11 -5.15
C GLY A 93 -24.48 15.26 -5.75
N GLU A 94 -24.99 16.48 -5.66
CA GLU A 94 -24.27 17.67 -6.14
C GLU A 94 -22.99 17.96 -5.34
N ALA A 95 -22.96 17.66 -4.04
CA ALA A 95 -21.73 17.79 -3.25
C ALA A 95 -20.68 16.75 -3.68
N VAL A 96 -21.11 15.50 -3.91
CA VAL A 96 -20.24 14.44 -4.46
C VAL A 96 -19.68 14.82 -5.82
N LYS A 97 -20.55 15.26 -6.74
CA LYS A 97 -20.13 15.72 -8.07
C LYS A 97 -19.03 16.79 -7.98
N ARG A 98 -19.28 17.87 -7.24
CA ARG A 98 -18.28 18.96 -7.08
C ARG A 98 -16.98 18.49 -6.47
N SER A 99 -17.03 17.63 -5.45
CA SER A 99 -15.84 17.09 -4.80
C SER A 99 -14.96 16.29 -5.78
N LEU A 100 -15.56 15.38 -6.54
CA LEU A 100 -14.83 14.57 -7.52
C LEU A 100 -14.30 15.41 -8.69
N GLU A 101 -15.11 16.32 -9.24
CA GLU A 101 -14.70 17.20 -10.34
C GLU A 101 -13.57 18.13 -9.93
N GLU A 102 -13.62 18.71 -8.72
CA GLU A 102 -12.54 19.57 -8.20
C GLU A 102 -11.27 18.74 -7.95
N GLY A 103 -11.40 17.55 -7.34
CA GLY A 103 -10.26 16.66 -7.10
C GLY A 103 -9.56 16.26 -8.40
N MET A 104 -10.29 15.86 -9.43
CA MET A 104 -9.75 15.54 -10.75
C MET A 104 -9.11 16.76 -11.45
N LYS A 105 -9.64 17.96 -11.22
CA LYS A 105 -9.03 19.19 -11.75
C LYS A 105 -7.70 19.54 -11.06
N LYS A 106 -7.54 19.15 -9.79
CA LYS A 106 -6.37 19.50 -8.95
C LYS A 106 -5.28 18.44 -8.95
N SER A 107 -5.60 17.19 -9.28
CA SER A 107 -4.69 16.05 -9.19
C SER A 107 -4.66 15.26 -10.50
N ASP A 108 -3.51 15.25 -11.17
CA ASP A 108 -3.30 14.42 -12.36
C ASP A 108 -3.39 12.92 -12.03
N LEU A 109 -2.98 12.52 -10.81
CA LEU A 109 -3.13 11.15 -10.33
C LEU A 109 -4.61 10.75 -10.28
N LEU A 110 -5.46 11.55 -9.67
CA LEU A 110 -6.89 11.27 -9.57
C LEU A 110 -7.57 11.35 -10.94
N LYS A 111 -7.20 12.30 -11.77
CA LYS A 111 -7.68 12.41 -13.15
C LYS A 111 -7.33 11.18 -14.00
N GLY A 112 -6.14 10.65 -13.81
CA GLY A 112 -5.67 9.44 -14.50
C GLY A 112 -6.38 8.17 -14.02
N SER A 113 -6.69 8.07 -12.73
CA SER A 113 -7.36 6.90 -12.14
C SER A 113 -8.89 6.92 -12.26
N LEU A 114 -9.49 8.05 -12.60
CA LEU A 114 -10.94 8.20 -12.80
C LEU A 114 -11.20 8.69 -14.24
N PRO A 115 -11.32 7.80 -15.24
CA PRO A 115 -11.60 8.16 -16.63
C PRO A 115 -13.06 8.59 -16.82
N ILE A 116 -13.51 9.53 -16.00
CA ILE A 116 -14.90 10.02 -15.98
C ILE A 116 -15.11 10.97 -17.17
N LYS A 117 -16.20 10.74 -17.91
CA LYS A 117 -16.72 11.61 -18.97
C LYS A 117 -17.66 12.67 -18.39
N SER A 118 -18.57 12.25 -17.51
CA SER A 118 -19.54 13.16 -16.89
C SER A 118 -20.06 12.60 -15.55
N ILE A 119 -20.44 13.51 -14.66
CA ILE A 119 -21.14 13.21 -13.42
C ILE A 119 -22.45 14.01 -13.45
N ASN A 120 -23.60 13.32 -13.37
CA ASN A 120 -24.90 13.93 -13.22
C ASN A 120 -25.43 13.64 -11.83
N ALA A 121 -26.02 14.63 -11.18
CA ALA A 121 -26.55 14.51 -9.83
C ALA A 121 -27.95 15.11 -9.72
N HIS A 122 -28.81 14.44 -8.95
CA HIS A 122 -30.13 14.93 -8.59
C HIS A 122 -30.55 14.40 -7.21
N GLY A 123 -30.66 15.29 -6.22
CA GLY A 123 -30.89 14.90 -4.83
C GLY A 123 -29.81 13.97 -4.31
N GLN A 124 -30.18 12.74 -3.93
CA GLN A 124 -29.23 11.72 -3.47
C GLN A 124 -28.74 10.78 -4.57
N LYS A 125 -29.20 10.94 -5.80
CA LYS A 125 -28.75 10.14 -6.94
C LYS A 125 -27.56 10.79 -7.63
N VAL A 126 -26.59 9.95 -8.01
CA VAL A 126 -25.39 10.32 -8.78
C VAL A 126 -25.21 9.31 -9.88
N THR A 127 -25.13 9.77 -11.12
CA THR A 127 -24.82 8.94 -12.28
C THR A 127 -23.45 9.33 -12.80
N ILE A 128 -22.52 8.38 -12.77
CA ILE A 128 -21.15 8.54 -13.27
C ILE A 128 -21.05 7.83 -14.62
N THR A 129 -20.66 8.56 -15.65
CA THR A 129 -20.39 8.00 -16.98
C THR A 129 -18.88 8.07 -17.24
N THR A 130 -18.27 6.94 -17.57
CA THR A 130 -16.85 6.83 -17.92
C THR A 130 -16.67 7.01 -19.45
N LYS A 131 -15.43 7.32 -19.88
CA LYS A 131 -15.08 7.52 -21.29
C LYS A 131 -15.15 6.21 -22.09
N GLU A 132 -14.87 5.09 -21.40
CA GLU A 132 -14.83 3.73 -21.90
C GLU A 132 -15.30 2.78 -20.81
N PRO A 133 -15.60 1.50 -21.09
CA PRO A 133 -15.90 0.51 -20.06
C PRO A 133 -14.81 0.51 -18.98
N TYR A 134 -15.20 0.64 -17.71
CA TYR A 134 -14.25 0.76 -16.61
C TYR A 134 -14.70 -0.02 -15.38
N PRO A 135 -14.44 -1.35 -15.33
CA PRO A 135 -14.85 -2.23 -14.24
C PRO A 135 -14.27 -1.84 -12.88
N GLU A 136 -13.14 -1.13 -12.86
CA GLU A 136 -12.43 -0.71 -11.66
C GLU A 136 -13.01 0.55 -11.00
N LEU A 137 -14.05 1.17 -11.59
CA LEU A 137 -14.59 2.44 -11.11
C LEU A 137 -14.93 2.44 -9.62
N MET A 138 -15.58 1.39 -9.11
CA MET A 138 -15.92 1.30 -7.69
C MET A 138 -14.68 1.18 -6.79
N SER A 139 -13.65 0.48 -7.26
CA SER A 139 -12.36 0.36 -6.56
C SER A 139 -11.66 1.71 -6.48
N GLU A 140 -11.68 2.48 -7.56
CA GLU A 140 -11.13 3.84 -7.60
C GLU A 140 -11.92 4.81 -6.71
N LEU A 141 -13.26 4.68 -6.67
CA LEU A 141 -14.11 5.46 -5.77
C LEU A 141 -13.99 5.05 -4.28
N ALA A 142 -13.32 3.93 -3.98
CA ALA A 142 -12.91 3.55 -2.63
C ALA A 142 -11.53 4.10 -2.24
N SER A 143 -10.81 4.68 -3.19
CA SER A 143 -9.49 5.27 -2.95
C SER A 143 -9.58 6.43 -1.95
N PRO A 144 -8.66 6.54 -0.99
CA PRO A 144 -8.55 7.72 -0.13
C PRO A 144 -8.38 9.04 -0.91
N PHE A 145 -7.77 8.98 -2.09
CA PHE A 145 -7.60 10.15 -2.96
C PHE A 145 -8.90 10.63 -3.61
N ALA A 146 -9.92 9.76 -3.67
CA ALA A 146 -11.27 10.10 -4.13
C ALA A 146 -12.24 10.38 -2.96
N ALA A 147 -11.72 10.73 -1.79
CA ALA A 147 -12.53 11.06 -0.62
C ALA A 147 -13.37 12.31 -0.86
N ILE A 148 -14.58 12.28 -0.29
CA ILE A 148 -15.56 13.35 -0.47
C ILE A 148 -15.37 14.44 0.59
N TYR A 149 -15.33 15.68 0.13
CA TYR A 149 -15.20 16.86 0.96
C TYR A 149 -16.15 17.99 0.51
N ASP A 150 -16.50 18.89 1.42
CA ASP A 150 -17.35 20.02 1.09
C ASP A 150 -16.57 21.13 0.41
N THR A 151 -16.72 21.25 -0.90
CA THR A 151 -16.10 22.29 -1.72
C THR A 151 -16.66 23.70 -1.45
N LYS A 152 -17.80 23.81 -0.75
CA LYS A 152 -18.39 25.09 -0.32
C LYS A 152 -17.90 25.54 1.05
N ALA A 153 -17.11 24.74 1.74
CA ALA A 153 -16.53 25.13 3.01
C ALA A 153 -15.59 26.33 2.83
N LYS A 154 -15.61 27.27 3.79
CA LYS A 154 -14.73 28.45 3.78
C LYS A 154 -13.27 28.11 4.09
N ASN A 155 -13.02 26.92 4.62
CA ASN A 155 -11.71 26.42 5.01
C ASN A 155 -10.87 26.10 3.78
N LYS A 156 -9.56 26.32 3.86
CA LYS A 156 -8.63 25.86 2.83
C LYS A 156 -8.53 24.33 2.86
N VAL A 157 -8.87 23.65 1.78
CA VAL A 157 -8.81 22.20 1.67
C VAL A 157 -7.42 21.62 1.94
N THR A 158 -6.36 22.36 1.64
CA THR A 158 -4.97 21.96 1.89
C THR A 158 -4.60 21.92 3.38
N ASP A 159 -5.34 22.65 4.22
CA ASP A 159 -5.02 22.81 5.64
C ASP A 159 -6.13 22.28 6.56
N GLN A 160 -7.39 22.33 6.10
CA GLN A 160 -8.54 21.92 6.91
C GLN A 160 -9.72 21.48 6.02
N PRO A 161 -9.57 20.35 5.28
CA PRO A 161 -10.68 19.80 4.51
C PRO A 161 -11.85 19.42 5.42
N VAL A 162 -13.06 19.70 4.97
CA VAL A 162 -14.30 19.40 5.70
C VAL A 162 -14.95 18.16 5.09
N GLY A 163 -14.94 17.06 5.81
CA GLY A 163 -15.47 15.78 5.39
C GLY A 163 -16.71 15.33 6.15
N THR A 164 -17.07 14.05 5.97
CA THR A 164 -18.18 13.38 6.63
C THR A 164 -17.73 12.46 7.77
N GLY A 165 -16.42 12.33 7.99
CA GLY A 165 -15.83 11.38 8.91
C GLY A 165 -16.06 11.69 10.39
N PRO A 166 -15.75 10.72 11.30
CA PRO A 166 -16.01 10.83 12.73
C PRO A 166 -15.20 11.92 13.46
N TYR A 167 -14.12 12.39 12.86
CA TYR A 167 -13.26 13.42 13.45
C TYR A 167 -13.09 14.58 12.48
N LYS A 168 -13.16 15.82 12.99
CA LYS A 168 -12.90 17.04 12.23
C LYS A 168 -11.51 17.58 12.54
N ILE A 169 -10.83 18.11 11.54
CA ILE A 169 -9.52 18.72 11.71
C ILE A 169 -9.70 20.05 12.46
N ASP A 170 -9.06 20.16 13.62
CA ASP A 170 -9.06 21.35 14.47
C ASP A 170 -7.84 22.23 14.19
N GLN A 171 -6.66 21.60 14.08
CA GLN A 171 -5.41 22.26 13.73
C GLN A 171 -4.59 21.40 12.78
N TYR A 172 -3.95 22.03 11.84
CA TYR A 172 -2.90 21.44 11.03
C TYR A 172 -1.66 22.34 11.04
N LYS A 173 -0.55 21.79 11.48
CA LYS A 173 0.77 22.41 11.38
C LYS A 173 1.60 21.58 10.41
N ARG A 174 1.86 22.16 9.23
CA ARG A 174 2.53 21.48 8.10
C ARG A 174 3.77 20.74 8.54
N SER A 175 3.90 19.51 8.10
CA SER A 175 5.03 18.60 8.41
C SER A 175 5.33 18.42 9.90
N GLN A 176 4.40 18.72 10.79
CA GLN A 176 4.58 18.58 12.23
C GLN A 176 3.45 17.81 12.91
N LYS A 177 2.21 18.31 12.83
CA LYS A 177 1.08 17.67 13.52
C LYS A 177 -0.26 17.99 12.91
N ILE A 178 -1.22 17.09 13.14
CA ILE A 178 -2.65 17.29 12.97
C ILE A 178 -3.32 17.10 14.33
N VAL A 179 -4.22 17.99 14.70
CA VAL A 179 -5.12 17.81 15.85
C VAL A 179 -6.53 17.64 15.33
N LEU A 180 -7.17 16.56 15.72
CA LEU A 180 -8.55 16.26 15.36
C LEU A 180 -9.43 16.28 16.59
N LYS A 181 -10.66 16.77 16.42
CA LYS A 181 -11.72 16.76 17.43
C LYS A 181 -12.87 15.86 17.00
N GLN A 182 -13.51 15.25 17.95
CA GLN A 182 -14.74 14.46 17.79
C GLN A 182 -15.80 15.25 17.00
N PHE A 183 -16.41 14.59 16.00
CA PHE A 183 -17.63 15.07 15.35
C PHE A 183 -18.85 14.38 15.99
N LYS A 184 -19.55 15.08 16.89
CA LYS A 184 -20.63 14.50 17.70
C LYS A 184 -21.81 14.01 16.86
N ASP A 185 -22.11 14.72 15.76
CA ASP A 185 -23.22 14.40 14.85
C ASP A 185 -22.80 13.45 13.72
N TYR A 186 -21.77 12.63 13.97
CA TYR A 186 -21.33 11.64 12.98
C TYR A 186 -22.43 10.62 12.70
N TRP A 187 -22.68 10.35 11.44
CA TRP A 187 -23.80 9.55 10.97
C TRP A 187 -23.81 8.08 11.42
N GLN A 188 -22.68 7.55 11.88
CA GLN A 188 -22.59 6.21 12.49
C GLN A 188 -22.53 6.26 14.03
N GLY A 189 -22.85 7.38 14.64
CA GLY A 189 -22.82 7.58 16.07
C GLY A 189 -21.58 8.32 16.56
N THR A 190 -21.69 8.93 17.73
CA THR A 190 -20.63 9.76 18.32
C THR A 190 -19.39 8.94 18.60
N PRO A 191 -18.21 9.33 18.09
CA PRO A 191 -16.93 8.66 18.41
C PRO A 191 -16.64 8.69 19.90
N LYS A 192 -15.95 7.66 20.41
CA LYS A 192 -15.64 7.56 21.85
C LYS A 192 -14.54 8.55 22.30
N LEU A 193 -13.49 8.69 21.50
CA LEU A 193 -12.38 9.61 21.82
C LEU A 193 -12.79 11.04 21.46
N LYS A 194 -12.45 12.00 22.32
CA LYS A 194 -12.72 13.42 22.08
C LYS A 194 -11.69 14.09 21.18
N ARG A 195 -10.45 13.58 21.19
CA ARG A 195 -9.31 14.18 20.49
C ARG A 195 -8.38 13.10 19.94
N ILE A 196 -7.78 13.37 18.79
CA ILE A 196 -6.65 12.62 18.24
C ILE A 196 -5.56 13.61 17.88
N ASN A 197 -4.35 13.37 18.39
CA ASN A 197 -3.15 14.12 18.01
C ASN A 197 -2.30 13.21 17.11
N VAL A 198 -2.02 13.64 15.90
CA VAL A 198 -1.12 12.93 14.98
C VAL A 198 0.14 13.74 14.81
N THR A 199 1.29 13.17 15.17
CA THR A 199 2.62 13.77 15.03
C THR A 199 3.46 13.01 14.02
N TYR A 200 4.37 13.72 13.35
CA TYR A 200 5.24 13.15 12.32
C TYR A 200 6.65 12.96 12.85
N HIS A 201 7.12 11.71 12.85
CA HIS A 201 8.51 11.37 13.14
C HIS A 201 9.00 10.34 12.10
N GLU A 202 9.97 10.71 11.28
CA GLU A 202 10.51 9.83 10.24
C GLU A 202 11.27 8.65 10.83
N ASP A 203 12.07 8.90 11.88
CA ASP A 203 12.86 7.86 12.53
C ASP A 203 12.01 6.88 13.32
N GLY A 204 12.03 5.61 12.92
CA GLY A 204 11.24 4.55 13.53
C GLY A 204 11.68 4.19 14.95
N ASN A 205 12.96 4.36 15.27
CA ASN A 205 13.48 4.12 16.62
C ASN A 205 12.92 5.15 17.59
N THR A 206 12.92 6.41 17.19
CA THR A 206 12.32 7.50 17.98
C THR A 206 10.83 7.25 18.23
N ARG A 207 10.06 6.80 17.22
CA ARG A 207 8.64 6.47 17.40
C ARG A 207 8.43 5.35 18.40
N VAL A 208 9.26 4.31 18.37
CA VAL A 208 9.20 3.20 19.35
C VAL A 208 9.58 3.68 20.75
N ASP A 209 10.60 4.52 20.91
CA ASP A 209 10.98 5.07 22.21
C ASP A 209 9.88 5.94 22.80
N HIS A 210 9.17 6.72 21.99
CA HIS A 210 8.00 7.47 22.44
C HIS A 210 6.83 6.56 22.85
N LEU A 211 6.58 5.47 22.12
CA LEU A 211 5.59 4.47 22.51
C LEU A 211 5.94 3.83 23.87
N LEU A 212 7.18 3.39 24.04
CA LEU A 212 7.63 2.72 25.26
C LEU A 212 7.69 3.64 26.48
N SER A 213 7.88 4.95 26.26
CA SER A 213 7.84 5.97 27.33
C SER A 213 6.42 6.47 27.63
N GLY A 214 5.40 6.09 26.84
CA GLY A 214 4.03 6.57 27.01
C GLY A 214 3.79 7.99 26.46
N LYS A 215 4.72 8.52 25.64
CA LYS A 215 4.55 9.80 24.97
C LYS A 215 3.60 9.70 23.78
N SER A 216 3.55 8.54 23.13
CA SER A 216 2.53 8.16 22.14
C SER A 216 1.76 6.92 22.58
N ASP A 217 0.51 6.81 22.17
CA ASP A 217 -0.39 5.67 22.45
C ASP A 217 -0.39 4.66 21.31
N LEU A 218 -0.02 5.12 20.11
CA LEU A 218 0.05 4.31 18.90
C LEU A 218 1.15 4.84 17.97
N THR A 219 1.93 3.93 17.40
CA THR A 219 2.86 4.24 16.30
C THR A 219 2.68 3.30 15.14
N THR A 220 2.75 3.82 13.92
CA THR A 220 2.71 3.00 12.70
C THR A 220 4.11 2.70 12.20
N ASP A 221 4.23 1.65 11.39
CA ASP A 221 5.47 1.22 10.75
C ASP A 221 6.62 1.03 11.77
N VAL A 222 6.40 0.16 12.76
CA VAL A 222 7.42 -0.25 13.73
C VAL A 222 8.54 -0.97 13.00
N PRO A 223 9.81 -0.54 13.14
CA PRO A 223 10.94 -1.26 12.55
C PRO A 223 11.02 -2.70 13.06
N ILE A 224 11.29 -3.64 12.16
CA ILE A 224 11.34 -5.07 12.47
C ILE A 224 12.36 -5.39 13.56
N GLU A 225 13.43 -4.64 13.65
CA GLU A 225 14.46 -4.75 14.69
C GLU A 225 13.94 -4.43 16.08
N ARG A 226 12.99 -3.48 16.18
CA ARG A 226 12.46 -2.97 17.46
C ARG A 226 11.23 -3.72 17.97
N VAL A 227 10.70 -4.66 17.18
CA VAL A 227 9.50 -5.45 17.54
C VAL A 227 9.71 -6.20 18.85
N ASP A 228 10.90 -6.79 19.04
CA ASP A 228 11.20 -7.55 20.28
C ASP A 228 11.29 -6.65 21.51
N ASP A 229 11.74 -5.40 21.35
CA ASP A 229 11.79 -4.41 22.44
C ASP A 229 10.38 -4.07 22.91
N VAL A 230 9.46 -3.83 21.96
CA VAL A 230 8.05 -3.55 22.29
C VAL A 230 7.42 -4.74 23.01
N LYS A 231 7.60 -5.97 22.48
CA LYS A 231 7.05 -7.19 23.09
C LYS A 231 7.57 -7.45 24.50
N LYS A 232 8.84 -7.18 24.76
CA LYS A 232 9.47 -7.39 26.08
C LYS A 232 9.09 -6.34 27.11
N SER A 233 8.63 -5.17 26.66
CA SER A 233 8.39 -4.03 27.55
C SER A 233 7.17 -4.19 28.44
N ASN A 234 6.20 -5.04 28.11
CA ASN A 234 4.87 -5.16 28.73
C ASN A 234 4.06 -3.84 28.80
N LYS A 235 4.50 -2.78 28.11
CA LYS A 235 3.85 -1.46 28.09
C LYS A 235 3.03 -1.22 26.86
N ALA A 236 3.37 -1.91 25.76
CA ALA A 236 2.70 -1.80 24.46
C ALA A 236 2.60 -3.18 23.79
N ASN A 237 1.71 -3.28 22.82
CA ASN A 237 1.49 -4.50 22.05
C ASN A 237 1.85 -4.25 20.59
N ILE A 238 2.33 -5.30 19.91
CA ILE A 238 2.49 -5.28 18.45
C ILE A 238 1.21 -5.79 17.81
N GLN A 239 0.68 -5.00 16.89
CA GLN A 239 -0.36 -5.41 15.95
C GLN A 239 0.27 -5.60 14.57
N SER A 240 -0.06 -6.72 13.93
CA SER A 240 0.39 -7.01 12.58
C SER A 240 -0.81 -7.24 11.68
N THR A 241 -0.84 -6.53 10.57
CA THR A 241 -1.87 -6.69 9.55
C THR A 241 -1.20 -7.08 8.24
N SER A 242 -1.48 -8.30 7.77
CA SER A 242 -1.02 -8.74 6.46
C SER A 242 -1.60 -7.83 5.39
N GLY A 243 -0.74 -7.25 4.59
CA GLY A 243 -1.08 -6.29 3.53
C GLY A 243 -1.04 -6.91 2.14
N PHE A 244 -1.13 -6.03 1.14
CA PHE A 244 -0.99 -6.38 -0.27
C PHE A 244 0.37 -5.92 -0.84
N ARG A 245 1.36 -5.74 0.04
CA ARG A 245 2.72 -5.41 -0.37
C ARG A 245 3.52 -6.70 -0.56
N THR A 246 4.14 -6.81 -1.73
CA THR A 246 4.93 -7.98 -2.11
C THR A 246 6.36 -7.56 -2.39
N HIS A 247 7.32 -8.19 -1.71
CA HIS A 247 8.74 -8.10 -2.04
C HIS A 247 9.09 -9.13 -3.09
N LEU A 248 9.91 -8.73 -4.04
CA LEU A 248 10.26 -9.53 -5.20
C LEU A 248 11.68 -9.25 -5.69
N MET A 249 12.21 -10.18 -6.45
CA MET A 249 13.35 -9.97 -7.32
C MET A 249 12.83 -9.68 -8.74
N LEU A 250 13.07 -8.46 -9.18
CA LEU A 250 12.74 -7.96 -10.50
C LEU A 250 13.83 -8.34 -11.48
N TYR A 251 13.47 -8.86 -12.63
CA TYR A 251 14.40 -9.21 -13.71
C TYR A 251 14.46 -8.10 -14.77
N ASN A 252 15.66 -7.80 -15.24
CA ASN A 252 15.85 -6.99 -16.44
C ASN A 252 15.78 -7.89 -17.67
N HIS A 253 14.63 -7.89 -18.34
CA HIS A 253 14.41 -8.74 -19.53
C HIS A 253 15.23 -8.33 -20.75
N ASP A 254 15.86 -7.15 -20.75
CA ASP A 254 16.82 -6.73 -21.77
C ASP A 254 18.23 -7.27 -21.52
N SER A 255 18.52 -7.77 -20.32
CA SER A 255 19.82 -8.38 -20.02
C SER A 255 19.92 -9.77 -20.63
N LYS A 256 20.90 -9.96 -21.48
CA LYS A 256 21.19 -11.27 -22.09
C LYS A 256 21.60 -12.35 -21.06
N LYS A 257 21.97 -11.94 -19.85
CA LYS A 257 22.39 -12.84 -18.77
C LYS A 257 21.21 -13.49 -18.03
N VAL A 258 20.00 -12.89 -18.08
CA VAL A 258 18.83 -13.35 -17.35
C VAL A 258 17.74 -13.89 -18.29
N ASN A 259 18.13 -14.78 -19.19
CA ASN A 259 17.19 -15.50 -20.04
C ASN A 259 16.22 -16.36 -19.18
N LYS A 260 15.22 -16.98 -19.80
CA LYS A 260 14.18 -17.74 -19.10
C LYS A 260 14.74 -18.83 -18.18
N LYS A 261 15.70 -19.63 -18.64
CA LYS A 261 16.29 -20.70 -17.82
C LYS A 261 17.08 -20.14 -16.62
N VAL A 262 17.78 -19.05 -16.81
CA VAL A 262 18.48 -18.35 -15.72
C VAL A 262 17.48 -17.82 -14.71
N ARG A 263 16.33 -17.21 -15.15
CA ARG A 263 15.28 -16.76 -14.23
C ARG A 263 14.67 -17.92 -13.45
N GLU A 264 14.43 -19.07 -14.10
CA GLU A 264 13.96 -20.29 -13.45
C GLU A 264 14.95 -20.76 -12.37
N ALA A 265 16.26 -20.80 -12.69
CA ALA A 265 17.28 -21.17 -11.72
C ALA A 265 17.37 -20.16 -10.56
N LEU A 266 17.31 -18.87 -10.83
CA LEU A 266 17.34 -17.83 -9.80
C LEU A 266 16.11 -17.91 -8.88
N ASP A 267 14.92 -18.23 -9.41
CA ASP A 267 13.71 -18.43 -8.62
C ASP A 267 13.84 -19.62 -7.66
N MET A 268 14.49 -20.70 -8.09
CA MET A 268 14.77 -21.89 -7.27
C MET A 268 15.85 -21.66 -6.20
N ILE A 269 16.71 -20.66 -6.34
CA ILE A 269 17.71 -20.31 -5.34
C ILE A 269 17.07 -19.66 -4.10
N ILE A 270 15.91 -19.03 -4.24
CA ILE A 270 15.28 -18.23 -3.19
C ILE A 270 14.65 -19.13 -2.12
N ASN A 271 15.16 -19.06 -0.89
CA ASN A 271 14.54 -19.72 0.27
C ASN A 271 13.48 -18.80 0.91
N ARG A 272 12.29 -18.76 0.32
CA ARG A 272 11.18 -17.88 0.74
C ARG A 272 10.76 -18.07 2.19
N LYS A 273 10.75 -19.34 2.66
CA LYS A 273 10.38 -19.68 4.04
C LYS A 273 11.40 -19.17 5.06
N ASP A 274 12.68 -19.30 4.73
CA ASP A 274 13.75 -18.83 5.60
C ASP A 274 13.78 -17.29 5.65
N ILE A 275 13.60 -16.63 4.51
CA ILE A 275 13.51 -15.16 4.43
C ILE A 275 12.32 -14.65 5.26
N ALA A 276 11.14 -15.22 5.13
CA ALA A 276 9.96 -14.84 5.89
C ALA A 276 10.17 -15.03 7.41
N LYS A 277 10.81 -16.15 7.80
CA LYS A 277 11.08 -16.47 9.20
C LYS A 277 12.21 -15.61 9.80
N ASN A 278 13.35 -15.53 9.14
CA ASN A 278 14.58 -15.01 9.74
C ASN A 278 14.83 -13.53 9.41
N VAL A 279 14.53 -13.09 8.18
CA VAL A 279 14.67 -11.67 7.81
C VAL A 279 13.46 -10.88 8.29
N SER A 280 12.26 -11.38 8.04
CA SER A 280 11.00 -10.68 8.41
C SER A 280 10.44 -11.11 9.77
N LYS A 281 11.17 -11.91 10.57
CA LYS A 281 10.76 -12.35 11.92
C LYS A 281 9.30 -12.87 12.00
N ASN A 282 8.84 -13.58 10.96
CA ASN A 282 7.44 -14.02 10.75
C ASN A 282 6.40 -12.89 10.59
N TYR A 283 6.82 -11.66 10.29
CA TYR A 283 5.93 -10.56 9.90
C TYR A 283 5.76 -10.45 8.37
N ALA A 284 6.13 -11.50 7.67
CA ALA A 284 5.83 -11.70 6.25
C ALA A 284 5.51 -13.17 6.01
N GLU A 285 4.76 -13.43 4.95
CA GLU A 285 4.45 -14.78 4.49
C GLU A 285 5.21 -15.07 3.20
N PRO A 286 5.67 -16.32 2.95
CA PRO A 286 6.26 -16.68 1.67
C PRO A 286 5.29 -16.41 0.52
N ALA A 287 5.75 -15.81 -0.57
CA ALA A 287 4.91 -15.48 -1.72
C ALA A 287 4.99 -16.54 -2.81
N SER A 288 3.85 -16.84 -3.44
CA SER A 288 3.74 -17.69 -4.62
C SER A 288 3.58 -16.90 -5.92
N GLY A 289 3.15 -15.66 -5.84
CA GLY A 289 2.88 -14.78 -6.98
C GLY A 289 2.73 -13.32 -6.54
N PRO A 290 2.19 -12.45 -7.39
CA PRO A 290 2.04 -11.03 -7.07
C PRO A 290 0.98 -10.75 -5.99
N PHE A 291 0.02 -11.66 -5.80
CA PHE A 291 -1.14 -11.46 -4.94
C PHE A 291 -1.16 -12.41 -3.74
N ASN A 292 -1.45 -11.82 -2.59
CA ASN A 292 -1.65 -12.53 -1.35
C ASN A 292 -2.97 -13.36 -1.41
N HIS A 293 -2.97 -14.54 -0.78
CA HIS A 293 -4.11 -15.47 -0.70
C HIS A 293 -5.38 -14.90 -0.04
N ARG A 294 -5.34 -13.68 0.47
CA ARG A 294 -6.53 -12.96 0.97
C ARG A 294 -7.52 -12.57 -0.13
N LEU A 295 -7.06 -12.49 -1.37
CA LEU A 295 -7.92 -12.36 -2.54
C LEU A 295 -8.54 -13.71 -2.84
N LYS A 296 -9.68 -14.00 -2.21
CA LYS A 296 -10.36 -15.30 -2.28
C LYS A 296 -10.89 -15.68 -3.67
N SER A 297 -10.91 -14.74 -4.60
CA SER A 297 -11.29 -14.99 -6.00
C SER A 297 -10.18 -15.67 -6.82
N LEU A 298 -8.98 -15.79 -6.25
CA LEU A 298 -7.83 -16.36 -6.92
C LEU A 298 -7.57 -17.79 -6.46
N GLU A 299 -7.07 -18.60 -7.39
CA GLU A 299 -6.58 -19.94 -7.09
C GLU A 299 -5.35 -19.87 -6.18
N LYS A 300 -5.22 -20.88 -5.31
CA LYS A 300 -4.01 -20.98 -4.49
C LYS A 300 -2.88 -21.53 -5.34
N GLU A 301 -1.84 -20.75 -5.47
CA GLU A 301 -0.59 -21.20 -6.07
C GLU A 301 0.33 -21.83 -5.03
N GLU A 302 1.08 -22.84 -5.48
CA GLU A 302 2.14 -23.43 -4.66
C GLU A 302 3.34 -22.49 -4.56
N ILE A 303 3.91 -22.43 -3.35
CA ILE A 303 5.13 -21.65 -3.10
C ILE A 303 6.30 -22.45 -3.65
N GLN A 304 7.07 -21.85 -4.58
CA GLN A 304 8.30 -22.45 -5.08
C GLN A 304 9.27 -22.72 -3.93
N SER A 305 9.60 -23.99 -3.74
CA SER A 305 10.60 -24.42 -2.76
C SER A 305 12.01 -24.18 -3.28
N GLN A 306 12.95 -23.88 -2.37
CA GLN A 306 14.35 -23.80 -2.75
C GLN A 306 14.85 -25.16 -3.28
N ASP A 307 15.54 -25.13 -4.42
CA ASP A 307 16.24 -26.29 -5.00
C ASP A 307 17.56 -25.86 -5.66
N ILE A 308 18.61 -25.80 -4.85
CA ILE A 308 19.96 -25.42 -5.31
C ILE A 308 20.53 -26.42 -6.32
N LYS A 309 20.21 -27.71 -6.18
CA LYS A 309 20.69 -28.75 -7.10
C LYS A 309 20.09 -28.53 -8.49
N ARG A 310 18.78 -28.36 -8.57
CA ARG A 310 18.10 -28.10 -9.83
C ARG A 310 18.50 -26.78 -10.46
N ALA A 311 18.70 -25.74 -9.66
CA ALA A 311 19.24 -24.45 -10.12
C ALA A 311 20.62 -24.61 -10.79
N LYS A 312 21.54 -25.40 -10.20
CA LYS A 312 22.83 -25.70 -10.81
C LYS A 312 22.71 -26.43 -12.15
N GLU A 313 21.81 -27.40 -12.23
CA GLU A 313 21.58 -28.17 -13.47
C GLU A 313 21.10 -27.25 -14.61
N LEU A 314 20.18 -26.33 -14.32
CA LEU A 314 19.69 -25.35 -15.29
C LEU A 314 20.80 -24.38 -15.73
N LEU A 315 21.58 -23.88 -14.78
CA LEU A 315 22.70 -22.97 -15.07
C LEU A 315 23.82 -23.67 -15.87
N ALA A 316 24.07 -24.97 -15.61
CA ALA A 316 25.04 -25.74 -16.38
C ALA A 316 24.62 -25.90 -17.85
N GLN A 317 23.32 -26.05 -18.14
CA GLN A 317 22.78 -26.05 -19.50
C GLN A 317 23.03 -24.72 -20.25
N GLU A 318 23.17 -23.61 -19.51
CA GLU A 318 23.52 -22.29 -20.04
C GLU A 318 25.04 -22.01 -20.02
N GLY A 319 25.85 -23.02 -19.71
CA GLY A 319 27.32 -22.95 -19.72
C GLY A 319 27.96 -22.43 -18.43
N TYR A 320 27.18 -22.26 -17.35
CA TYR A 320 27.73 -21.78 -16.08
C TYR A 320 28.16 -22.92 -15.17
N SER A 321 29.30 -22.75 -14.49
CA SER A 321 29.89 -23.75 -13.61
C SER A 321 30.69 -23.07 -12.47
N LYS A 322 31.26 -23.87 -11.58
CA LYS A 322 32.12 -23.33 -10.51
C LYS A 322 33.37 -22.58 -11.06
N SER A 323 33.91 -23.05 -12.18
CA SER A 323 35.08 -22.37 -12.86
C SER A 323 34.61 -21.21 -13.76
N HIS A 324 33.34 -21.17 -14.14
CA HIS A 324 32.75 -20.13 -14.98
C HIS A 324 31.39 -19.69 -14.41
N PRO A 325 31.36 -18.98 -13.28
CA PRO A 325 30.14 -18.61 -12.62
C PRO A 325 29.35 -17.55 -13.39
N LEU A 326 28.00 -17.58 -13.26
CA LEU A 326 27.16 -16.50 -13.73
C LEU A 326 27.41 -15.26 -12.87
N LYS A 327 27.79 -14.14 -13.51
CA LYS A 327 28.02 -12.86 -12.81
C LYS A 327 26.87 -11.90 -13.05
N LEU A 328 26.17 -11.50 -11.98
CA LEU A 328 25.00 -10.61 -12.02
C LEU A 328 25.21 -9.35 -11.18
N ASN A 329 24.71 -8.23 -11.69
CA ASN A 329 24.58 -6.99 -10.93
C ASN A 329 23.18 -6.94 -10.31
N MET A 330 23.10 -7.02 -8.99
CA MET A 330 21.88 -6.85 -8.23
C MET A 330 21.84 -5.47 -7.60
N VAL A 331 20.73 -4.77 -7.76
CA VAL A 331 20.53 -3.47 -7.10
C VAL A 331 19.46 -3.55 -6.02
N THR A 332 19.63 -2.79 -4.95
CA THR A 332 18.69 -2.65 -3.83
C THR A 332 18.67 -1.20 -3.34
N TYR A 333 17.79 -0.86 -2.40
CA TYR A 333 17.64 0.49 -1.85
C TYR A 333 17.09 0.48 -0.42
N ASP A 334 17.38 1.54 0.36
CA ASP A 334 17.03 1.61 1.78
C ASP A 334 15.60 2.06 2.07
N GLY A 335 14.86 2.51 1.06
CA GLY A 335 13.45 2.89 1.22
C GLY A 335 12.53 1.75 1.73
N ARG A 336 13.08 0.52 1.72
CA ARG A 336 12.53 -0.70 2.33
C ARG A 336 13.66 -1.46 2.99
N PRO A 337 13.89 -1.29 4.30
CA PRO A 337 15.09 -1.80 5.00
C PRO A 337 15.28 -3.32 4.93
N GLU A 338 14.22 -4.07 4.65
CA GLU A 338 14.28 -5.53 4.48
C GLU A 338 14.94 -5.93 3.16
N LEU A 339 14.79 -5.13 2.10
CA LEU A 339 15.28 -5.51 0.76
C LEU A 339 16.78 -5.69 0.67
N PRO A 340 17.65 -4.82 1.23
CA PRO A 340 19.09 -5.07 1.27
C PRO A 340 19.44 -6.38 1.99
N LYS A 341 18.76 -6.71 3.09
CA LYS A 341 18.97 -7.95 3.85
C LYS A 341 18.56 -9.18 3.05
N ILE A 342 17.40 -9.12 2.39
CA ILE A 342 16.92 -10.18 1.48
C ILE A 342 17.93 -10.38 0.35
N GLY A 343 18.42 -9.28 -0.25
CA GLY A 343 19.45 -9.31 -1.30
C GLY A 343 20.73 -10.01 -0.86
N GLN A 344 21.20 -9.75 0.36
CA GLN A 344 22.39 -10.42 0.96
C GLN A 344 22.15 -11.93 1.17
N VAL A 345 20.96 -12.32 1.64
CA VAL A 345 20.60 -13.75 1.78
C VAL A 345 20.61 -14.43 0.41
N ILE A 346 19.96 -13.83 -0.60
CA ILE A 346 19.94 -14.38 -1.96
C ILE A 346 21.36 -14.45 -2.54
N GLN A 347 22.20 -13.42 -2.35
CA GLN A 347 23.61 -13.41 -2.77
C GLN A 347 24.38 -14.60 -2.16
N SER A 348 24.16 -14.89 -0.88
CA SER A 348 24.81 -16.02 -0.20
C SER A 348 24.33 -17.36 -0.75
N GLU A 349 23.03 -17.54 -0.96
CA GLU A 349 22.46 -18.77 -1.52
C GLU A 349 22.88 -18.97 -3.00
N ALA A 350 22.96 -17.89 -3.76
CA ALA A 350 23.35 -17.91 -5.17
C ALA A 350 24.77 -18.46 -5.40
N LYS A 351 25.71 -18.17 -4.48
CA LYS A 351 27.07 -18.75 -4.53
C LYS A 351 27.07 -20.29 -4.52
N LYS A 352 26.13 -20.89 -3.79
CA LYS A 352 25.97 -22.36 -3.76
C LYS A 352 25.56 -22.92 -5.11
N ALA A 353 24.94 -22.12 -5.98
CA ALA A 353 24.49 -22.47 -7.32
C ALA A 353 25.44 -21.99 -8.45
N ASN A 354 26.66 -21.58 -8.15
CA ASN A 354 27.63 -20.99 -9.08
C ASN A 354 27.17 -19.66 -9.70
N VAL A 355 26.46 -18.84 -8.92
CA VAL A 355 26.10 -17.48 -9.29
C VAL A 355 26.83 -16.50 -8.38
N ASP A 356 27.56 -15.56 -8.98
CA ASP A 356 28.28 -14.47 -8.31
C ASP A 356 27.49 -13.19 -8.48
N ILE A 357 26.83 -12.73 -7.40
CA ILE A 357 26.01 -11.53 -7.38
C ILE A 357 26.81 -10.38 -6.81
N GLN A 358 26.97 -9.31 -7.57
CA GLN A 358 27.46 -8.02 -7.09
C GLN A 358 26.27 -7.19 -6.62
N LEU A 359 26.13 -7.03 -5.30
CA LEU A 359 25.04 -6.28 -4.68
C LEU A 359 25.43 -4.81 -4.54
N ARG A 360 24.59 -3.92 -5.05
CA ARG A 360 24.72 -2.45 -4.91
C ARG A 360 23.48 -1.87 -4.27
N ASN A 361 23.67 -1.03 -3.25
CA ASN A 361 22.62 -0.21 -2.67
C ASN A 361 22.61 1.18 -3.32
N VAL A 362 21.43 1.71 -3.65
CA VAL A 362 21.25 3.02 -4.28
C VAL A 362 20.18 3.84 -3.57
N ASP A 363 20.32 5.16 -3.58
CA ASP A 363 19.34 6.08 -2.96
C ASP A 363 18.10 6.28 -3.85
N ASP A 364 18.30 6.46 -5.16
CA ASP A 364 17.25 6.63 -6.16
C ASP A 364 17.12 5.38 -7.03
N ILE A 365 16.32 4.42 -6.59
CA ILE A 365 16.07 3.19 -7.33
C ILE A 365 15.35 3.46 -8.65
N GLU A 366 14.39 4.39 -8.67
CA GLU A 366 13.59 4.69 -9.85
C GLU A 366 14.45 5.29 -10.97
N GLY A 367 15.34 6.19 -10.63
CA GLY A 367 16.32 6.76 -11.56
C GLY A 367 17.33 5.71 -12.06
N TYR A 368 17.83 4.88 -11.13
CA TYR A 368 18.83 3.86 -11.46
C TYR A 368 18.31 2.81 -12.45
N LEU A 369 17.10 2.31 -12.26
CA LEU A 369 16.49 1.27 -13.11
C LEU A 369 16.21 1.72 -14.54
N LYS A 370 16.24 3.02 -14.83
CA LYS A 370 16.12 3.55 -16.21
C LYS A 370 17.29 3.14 -17.10
N ASN A 371 18.50 3.02 -16.54
CA ASN A 371 19.67 2.54 -17.29
C ASN A 371 19.73 1.01 -17.31
N LYS A 372 19.16 0.39 -18.33
CA LYS A 372 19.06 -1.07 -18.48
C LYS A 372 20.40 -1.80 -18.56
N GLN A 373 21.50 -1.11 -18.82
CA GLN A 373 22.83 -1.71 -18.90
C GLN A 373 23.52 -1.80 -17.52
N SER A 374 23.00 -1.12 -16.50
CA SER A 374 23.61 -1.01 -15.19
C SER A 374 23.23 -2.11 -14.21
N TRP A 375 22.21 -2.92 -14.51
CA TRP A 375 21.69 -3.94 -13.62
C TRP A 375 21.12 -5.15 -14.38
N ASP A 376 21.18 -6.31 -13.75
CA ASP A 376 20.60 -7.56 -14.26
C ASP A 376 19.35 -7.95 -13.47
N VAL A 377 19.38 -7.78 -12.15
CA VAL A 377 18.27 -8.03 -11.22
C VAL A 377 18.16 -6.91 -10.19
N SER A 378 16.96 -6.70 -9.65
CA SER A 378 16.74 -5.71 -8.60
C SER A 378 15.85 -6.27 -7.50
N MET A 379 16.21 -6.02 -6.24
CA MET A 379 15.27 -6.17 -5.14
C MET A 379 14.27 -5.04 -5.22
N TYR A 380 12.97 -5.38 -5.20
CA TYR A 380 11.92 -4.39 -5.38
C TYR A 380 10.67 -4.70 -4.54
N SER A 381 9.74 -3.77 -4.47
CA SER A 381 8.52 -3.92 -3.68
C SER A 381 7.33 -3.30 -4.39
N TYR A 382 6.28 -4.09 -4.61
CA TYR A 382 5.01 -3.61 -5.16
C TYR A 382 3.92 -3.59 -4.10
N LEU A 383 3.06 -2.59 -4.16
CA LEU A 383 1.72 -2.66 -3.57
C LEU A 383 0.80 -3.18 -4.67
N SER A 384 0.57 -4.52 -4.67
CA SER A 384 -0.03 -5.21 -5.81
C SER A 384 -1.54 -4.94 -5.97
N VAL A 385 -2.25 -4.69 -4.87
CA VAL A 385 -3.72 -4.48 -4.89
C VAL A 385 -4.10 -3.29 -3.99
N PRO A 386 -3.67 -2.07 -4.33
CA PRO A 386 -3.89 -0.91 -3.46
C PRO A 386 -5.37 -0.56 -3.27
N ARG A 387 -6.23 -1.00 -4.19
CA ARG A 387 -7.66 -0.65 -4.24
C ARG A 387 -8.58 -1.86 -4.39
N GLY A 388 -8.09 -3.06 -4.09
CA GLY A 388 -8.88 -4.29 -4.13
C GLY A 388 -9.05 -4.93 -5.51
N ASP A 389 -8.53 -4.32 -6.58
CA ASP A 389 -8.58 -4.86 -7.93
C ASP A 389 -7.19 -5.25 -8.45
N THR A 390 -7.11 -6.41 -9.13
CA THR A 390 -5.87 -6.97 -9.67
C THR A 390 -5.41 -6.27 -10.96
N GLY A 391 -6.31 -5.61 -11.66
CA GLY A 391 -6.04 -4.89 -12.90
C GLY A 391 -4.98 -3.80 -12.70
N TYR A 392 -4.98 -3.12 -11.56
CA TYR A 392 -3.93 -2.14 -11.25
C TYR A 392 -2.52 -2.71 -11.40
N PHE A 393 -2.27 -3.89 -10.81
CA PHE A 393 -0.95 -4.52 -10.89
C PHE A 393 -0.59 -4.88 -12.33
N PHE A 394 -1.48 -5.54 -13.04
CA PHE A 394 -1.20 -5.98 -14.40
C PHE A 394 -1.00 -4.83 -15.37
N ASN A 395 -1.84 -3.80 -15.29
CA ASN A 395 -1.71 -2.61 -16.13
C ASN A 395 -0.41 -1.85 -15.86
N THR A 396 0.06 -1.83 -14.62
CA THR A 396 1.27 -1.07 -14.27
C THR A 396 2.56 -1.89 -14.36
N ALA A 397 2.52 -3.20 -14.07
CA ALA A 397 3.73 -4.02 -13.96
C ALA A 397 3.95 -5.00 -15.13
N TYR A 398 2.90 -5.35 -15.89
CA TYR A 398 2.99 -6.37 -16.94
C TYR A 398 2.72 -5.83 -18.36
N LEU A 399 2.01 -4.72 -18.52
CA LEU A 399 1.94 -4.07 -19.83
C LEU A 399 3.30 -3.46 -20.22
N PRO A 400 3.68 -3.48 -21.51
CA PRO A 400 4.95 -2.91 -21.97
C PRO A 400 5.18 -1.47 -21.56
N ASP A 401 4.12 -0.62 -21.58
CA ASP A 401 4.19 0.79 -21.19
C ASP A 401 3.81 1.03 -19.72
N GLY A 402 3.71 -0.03 -18.92
CA GLY A 402 3.30 0.05 -17.53
C GLY A 402 4.34 0.78 -16.67
N ALA A 403 3.90 1.74 -15.87
CA ALA A 403 4.77 2.60 -15.06
C ALA A 403 5.68 1.82 -14.09
N LEU A 404 5.28 0.63 -13.66
CA LEU A 404 6.03 -0.26 -12.79
C LEU A 404 6.72 -1.42 -13.54
N ASN A 405 6.57 -1.50 -14.87
CA ASN A 405 7.27 -2.51 -15.69
C ASN A 405 8.74 -2.11 -15.89
N LYS A 406 9.48 -2.02 -14.80
CA LYS A 406 10.89 -1.58 -14.80
C LYS A 406 11.81 -2.58 -15.49
N GLY A 407 11.41 -3.83 -15.58
CA GLY A 407 12.17 -4.91 -16.20
C GLY A 407 11.95 -5.09 -17.70
N ASN A 408 11.05 -4.34 -18.33
CA ASN A 408 10.66 -4.51 -19.75
C ASN A 408 10.08 -5.90 -20.05
N TYR A 409 9.33 -6.49 -19.11
CA TYR A 409 8.59 -7.72 -19.40
C TYR A 409 7.57 -7.49 -20.51
N SER A 410 7.48 -8.43 -21.46
CA SER A 410 6.52 -8.40 -22.54
C SER A 410 6.10 -9.80 -22.94
N ASN A 411 4.79 -10.01 -23.05
CA ASN A 411 4.18 -11.24 -23.56
C ASN A 411 2.85 -10.88 -24.24
N THR A 412 2.72 -11.23 -25.50
CA THR A 412 1.54 -10.87 -26.33
C THR A 412 0.25 -11.45 -25.78
N LYS A 413 0.26 -12.73 -25.30
CA LYS A 413 -0.92 -13.38 -24.74
C LYS A 413 -1.33 -12.76 -23.41
N VAL A 414 -0.36 -12.48 -22.55
CA VAL A 414 -0.59 -11.75 -21.26
C VAL A 414 -1.18 -10.37 -21.54
N THR A 415 -0.64 -9.63 -22.52
CA THR A 415 -1.18 -8.31 -22.92
C THR A 415 -2.62 -8.39 -23.39
N GLN A 416 -2.99 -9.43 -24.18
CA GLN A 416 -4.37 -9.65 -24.62
C GLN A 416 -5.31 -9.93 -23.44
N LEU A 417 -4.91 -10.81 -22.51
CA LEU A 417 -5.69 -11.12 -21.32
C LEU A 417 -5.87 -9.91 -20.39
N ILE A 418 -4.85 -9.05 -20.27
CA ILE A 418 -4.98 -7.79 -19.51
C ILE A 418 -6.02 -6.86 -20.16
N LYS A 419 -6.03 -6.74 -21.49
CA LYS A 419 -7.07 -5.98 -22.21
C LYS A 419 -8.47 -6.54 -21.98
N GLU A 420 -8.61 -7.88 -21.96
CA GLU A 420 -9.86 -8.54 -21.60
C GLU A 420 -10.27 -8.24 -20.16
N LEU A 421 -9.34 -8.34 -19.19
CA LEU A 421 -9.60 -7.99 -17.79
C LEU A 421 -10.13 -6.54 -17.64
N ASN A 422 -9.58 -5.62 -18.42
CA ASN A 422 -9.95 -4.20 -18.37
C ASN A 422 -11.38 -3.91 -18.87
N THR A 423 -12.02 -4.86 -19.53
CA THR A 423 -13.42 -4.78 -19.99
C THR A 423 -14.33 -5.81 -19.32
N THR A 424 -13.81 -6.64 -18.45
CA THR A 424 -14.54 -7.71 -17.76
C THR A 424 -15.16 -7.20 -16.47
N PHE A 425 -16.49 -7.32 -16.33
CA PHE A 425 -17.24 -6.98 -15.12
C PHE A 425 -17.54 -8.21 -14.26
N GLY A 426 -17.73 -7.99 -12.97
CA GLY A 426 -18.09 -9.00 -11.98
C GLY A 426 -16.90 -9.74 -11.37
N ASP A 427 -16.92 -9.88 -10.03
CA ASP A 427 -15.81 -10.45 -9.24
C ASP A 427 -15.38 -11.85 -9.73
N LYS A 428 -16.36 -12.70 -10.08
CA LYS A 428 -16.10 -14.08 -10.52
C LYS A 428 -15.37 -14.11 -11.86
N GLN A 429 -15.89 -13.38 -12.83
CA GLN A 429 -15.33 -13.32 -14.19
C GLN A 429 -13.93 -12.66 -14.16
N ARG A 430 -13.78 -11.56 -13.43
CA ARG A 430 -12.47 -10.93 -13.25
C ARG A 430 -11.47 -11.87 -12.58
N GLY A 431 -11.91 -12.65 -11.59
CA GLY A 431 -11.08 -13.67 -10.95
C GLY A 431 -10.62 -14.76 -11.93
N GLN A 432 -11.47 -15.20 -12.84
CA GLN A 432 -11.12 -16.17 -13.88
C GLN A 432 -10.04 -15.62 -14.83
N VAL A 433 -10.26 -14.43 -15.39
CA VAL A 433 -9.27 -13.79 -16.29
C VAL A 433 -7.96 -13.50 -15.54
N THR A 434 -8.03 -13.10 -14.26
CA THR A 434 -6.83 -12.92 -13.43
C THR A 434 -6.03 -14.23 -13.31
N ASN A 435 -6.69 -15.35 -13.03
CA ASN A 435 -6.02 -16.65 -12.96
C ASN A 435 -5.40 -17.05 -14.31
N GLU A 436 -6.06 -16.76 -15.43
CA GLU A 436 -5.49 -16.99 -16.76
C GLU A 436 -4.23 -16.16 -17.00
N ILE A 437 -4.23 -14.88 -16.60
CA ILE A 437 -3.03 -14.02 -16.67
C ILE A 437 -1.90 -14.60 -15.81
N LEU A 438 -2.19 -15.01 -14.57
CA LEU A 438 -1.21 -15.60 -13.68
C LEU A 438 -0.62 -16.89 -14.25
N ASN A 439 -1.47 -17.80 -14.73
CA ASN A 439 -1.04 -19.07 -15.33
C ASN A 439 -0.21 -18.87 -16.59
N GLU A 440 -0.54 -17.88 -17.43
CA GLU A 440 0.24 -17.58 -18.63
C GLU A 440 1.57 -16.93 -18.30
N SER A 441 1.56 -15.88 -17.47
CA SER A 441 2.79 -15.15 -17.11
C SER A 441 3.78 -16.00 -16.31
N LYS A 442 3.30 -16.91 -15.47
CA LYS A 442 4.16 -17.84 -14.71
C LYS A 442 5.08 -18.67 -15.60
N LYS A 443 4.67 -18.99 -16.82
CA LYS A 443 5.52 -19.70 -17.79
C LYS A 443 6.78 -18.93 -18.15
N ASP A 444 6.77 -17.61 -18.06
CA ASP A 444 7.90 -16.72 -18.41
C ASP A 444 8.76 -16.34 -17.21
N ILE A 445 8.24 -16.51 -15.98
CA ILE A 445 8.85 -16.03 -14.74
C ILE A 445 9.22 -14.54 -14.87
N PRO A 446 8.22 -13.63 -14.96
CA PRO A 446 8.47 -12.21 -15.14
C PRO A 446 9.23 -11.60 -13.97
N ASN A 447 8.98 -12.10 -12.76
CA ASN A 447 9.62 -11.73 -11.51
C ASN A 447 9.64 -12.94 -10.56
N SER A 448 10.55 -12.96 -9.59
CA SER A 448 10.48 -13.90 -8.47
C SER A 448 9.85 -13.23 -7.26
N TYR A 449 8.64 -13.63 -6.89
CA TYR A 449 7.94 -13.14 -5.71
C TYR A 449 8.49 -13.83 -4.47
N ILE A 450 8.77 -13.07 -3.41
CA ILE A 450 9.53 -13.56 -2.25
C ILE A 450 8.67 -13.60 -1.01
N THR A 451 8.10 -12.47 -0.61
CA THR A 451 7.27 -12.37 0.60
C THR A 451 6.10 -11.43 0.42
N TYR A 452 4.98 -11.74 1.10
CA TYR A 452 3.88 -10.82 1.36
C TYR A 452 4.08 -10.17 2.72
N ASN A 453 4.28 -8.88 2.74
CA ASN A 453 4.65 -8.16 3.94
C ASN A 453 3.45 -7.66 4.73
N SER A 454 3.54 -7.79 6.05
CA SER A 454 2.58 -7.18 6.96
C SER A 454 2.99 -5.75 7.31
N GLN A 455 2.00 -4.91 7.57
CA GLN A 455 2.21 -3.68 8.30
C GLN A 455 2.32 -4.02 9.79
N ILE A 456 3.26 -3.39 10.48
CA ILE A 456 3.53 -3.62 11.90
C ILE A 456 3.33 -2.30 12.62
N ASP A 457 2.39 -2.29 13.57
CA ASP A 457 2.04 -1.13 14.39
C ASP A 457 2.18 -1.49 15.87
N GLY A 458 2.43 -0.51 16.70
CA GLY A 458 2.61 -0.68 18.13
C GLY A 458 1.75 0.26 18.97
#